data_13c6e409db5494aa2572f4203755d74a
#
_entry.id   13c6e409db5494aa2572f4203755d74a
#
_cell.length_a   1.000
_cell.length_b   1.000
_cell.length_c   1.000
_cell.angle_alpha   90.00
_cell.angle_beta   90.00
_cell.angle_gamma   90.00
#
_symmetry.space_group_name_H-M   'P 1'
#
loop_
_entity.id
_entity.type
_entity.pdbx_description
1 polymer ?
#
loop_
_entity_poly.entity_id
_entity_poly.type
_entity_poly.pdbx_seq_one_letter_code
_entity_poly.pdbx_strand_id
1 'polypeptide(L)'
;MSAAQIKAKLTNLIEELSANPGSFLRNPTKDFTRKRKISFRDTLSLLLAMEGKSTTNELLRYYRCSKDTPTASALRQQRDKIKPDAFEFLFRKFSAACTGEGPLYNGYRLLAVDGSDLLFAPDPSDPDSYYSGENRQKPYGILHLNALFDLRQKVYVDAIVQKSRLANEHRALCDMVDRSSIDKAILLADRNYESYNDLAHLQEKGWKFLIRVKDGNSGIVSGLPLPQTEAFDCAFQLSLTRSRTNELKKRMKEDPSLKYIASSSPFDFLPSHAQKNEPCVIYNNLSFRVVRFHLTDSSFETVLTNLDASEYSPSMLKQLYALRWGIETSFRDLKYTVGLASFHSKKVDHVLQEVFARLTMYNFSELITACAVIRSVPGKLACQANFSAAVHICREFFRGIVHPPDVEALIARFLSPVRPDRKRNRILSSKGVVSFLYRIA
;
A
#
# COMPACT_ATOMS: atom_id res chain seq x y z
N MET A 1 -1.46 -12.24 19.29
CA MET A 1 -2.76 -12.87 18.91
C MET A 1 -2.52 -14.27 18.36
N SER A 2 -3.44 -15.26 18.60
CA SER A 2 -3.40 -16.58 17.96
C SER A 2 -4.09 -16.59 16.60
N ALA A 3 -3.85 -17.61 15.76
CA ALA A 3 -4.54 -17.77 14.48
C ALA A 3 -6.08 -17.81 14.64
N ALA A 4 -6.59 -18.46 15.70
CA ALA A 4 -8.01 -18.48 16.02
C ALA A 4 -8.58 -17.09 16.30
N GLN A 5 -7.87 -16.25 17.07
CA GLN A 5 -8.27 -14.88 17.36
C GLN A 5 -8.27 -13.99 16.11
N ILE A 6 -7.28 -14.14 15.24
CA ILE A 6 -7.20 -13.40 13.97
C ILE A 6 -8.40 -13.77 13.07
N LYS A 7 -8.72 -15.07 12.95
CA LYS A 7 -9.88 -15.51 12.18
C LYS A 7 -11.19 -14.98 12.80
N ALA A 8 -11.33 -15.05 14.12
CA ALA A 8 -12.51 -14.55 14.80
C ALA A 8 -12.74 -13.06 14.54
N LYS A 9 -11.69 -12.22 14.60
CA LYS A 9 -11.79 -10.79 14.26
C LYS A 9 -12.31 -10.58 12.84
N LEU A 10 -11.76 -11.28 11.83
CA LEU A 10 -12.21 -11.15 10.44
C LEU A 10 -13.66 -11.63 10.27
N THR A 11 -14.01 -12.77 10.88
CA THR A 11 -15.36 -13.32 10.81
C THR A 11 -16.38 -12.39 11.47
N ASN A 12 -16.08 -11.85 12.66
CA ASN A 12 -16.96 -10.91 13.35
C ASN A 12 -17.20 -9.63 12.55
N LEU A 13 -16.18 -9.09 11.88
CA LEU A 13 -16.34 -7.92 10.98
C LEU A 13 -17.26 -8.25 9.79
N ILE A 14 -17.14 -9.45 9.21
CA ILE A 14 -18.03 -9.89 8.13
C ILE A 14 -19.47 -10.02 8.63
N GLU A 15 -19.69 -10.55 9.84
CA GLU A 15 -21.02 -10.65 10.45
C GLU A 15 -21.61 -9.27 10.75
N GLU A 16 -20.82 -8.35 11.31
CA GLU A 16 -21.22 -6.97 11.59
C GLU A 16 -21.68 -6.26 10.30
N LEU A 17 -20.90 -6.35 9.23
CA LEU A 17 -21.27 -5.81 7.92
C LEU A 17 -22.52 -6.46 7.35
N SER A 18 -22.69 -7.76 7.58
CA SER A 18 -23.83 -8.52 7.06
C SER A 18 -25.12 -8.25 7.83
N ALA A 19 -25.02 -7.87 9.09
CA ALA A 19 -26.17 -7.48 9.91
C ALA A 19 -26.75 -6.13 9.46
N ASN A 20 -25.91 -5.19 9.00
CA ASN A 20 -26.30 -3.85 8.59
C ASN A 20 -25.70 -3.44 7.23
N PRO A 21 -26.04 -4.12 6.13
CA PRO A 21 -25.38 -3.91 4.84
C PRO A 21 -25.83 -2.65 4.08
N GLY A 22 -26.84 -1.93 4.56
CA GLY A 22 -27.55 -0.90 3.80
C GLY A 22 -26.67 0.17 3.17
N SER A 23 -25.66 0.72 3.88
CA SER A 23 -24.74 1.74 3.38
C SER A 23 -23.86 1.22 2.24
N PHE A 24 -23.63 -0.08 2.17
CA PHE A 24 -22.80 -0.76 1.19
C PHE A 24 -23.56 -1.35 0.01
N LEU A 25 -24.88 -1.19 -0.01
CA LEU A 25 -25.73 -1.67 -1.09
C LEU A 25 -26.03 -0.54 -2.09
N ARG A 26 -26.17 -0.90 -3.37
CA ARG A 26 -26.59 0.04 -4.41
C ARG A 26 -28.05 0.46 -4.25
N ASN A 27 -28.91 -0.51 -3.92
CA ASN A 27 -30.34 -0.31 -3.67
C ASN A 27 -30.74 -0.95 -2.34
N PRO A 28 -30.56 -0.24 -1.19
CA PRO A 28 -30.79 -0.81 0.14
C PRO A 28 -32.19 -1.40 0.37
N THR A 29 -33.21 -0.88 -0.34
CA THR A 29 -34.59 -1.35 -0.22
C THR A 29 -34.91 -2.60 -1.07
N LYS A 30 -34.02 -2.98 -1.99
CA LYS A 30 -34.25 -4.10 -2.94
C LYS A 30 -33.18 -5.19 -2.85
N ASP A 31 -31.95 -4.79 -2.59
CA ASP A 31 -30.78 -5.68 -2.64
C ASP A 31 -30.72 -6.53 -1.36
N PHE A 32 -30.50 -7.83 -1.52
CA PHE A 32 -30.40 -8.82 -0.45
C PHE A 32 -31.64 -8.92 0.48
N THR A 33 -32.78 -8.35 0.10
CA THR A 33 -34.04 -8.46 0.87
C THR A 33 -34.69 -9.84 0.76
N ARG A 34 -34.40 -10.59 -0.33
CA ARG A 34 -34.93 -11.93 -0.54
C ARG A 34 -33.85 -12.98 -0.27
N LYS A 35 -34.19 -14.07 0.38
CA LYS A 35 -33.30 -15.22 0.59
C LYS A 35 -32.91 -15.83 -0.78
N ARG A 36 -31.63 -15.75 -1.12
CA ARG A 36 -31.03 -16.32 -2.34
C ARG A 36 -29.91 -17.29 -1.96
N LYS A 37 -29.42 -18.09 -2.95
CA LYS A 37 -28.32 -19.05 -2.73
C LYS A 37 -27.01 -18.38 -2.29
N ILE A 38 -26.76 -17.14 -2.67
CA ILE A 38 -25.59 -16.34 -2.27
C ILE A 38 -26.10 -15.12 -1.50
N SER A 39 -25.85 -15.06 -0.20
CA SER A 39 -26.12 -13.92 0.67
C SER A 39 -25.06 -12.81 0.50
N PHE A 40 -25.27 -11.67 1.17
CA PHE A 40 -24.25 -10.62 1.29
C PHE A 40 -22.98 -11.17 1.98
N ARG A 41 -23.14 -11.87 3.10
CA ARG A 41 -22.08 -12.57 3.82
C ARG A 41 -21.31 -13.56 2.94
N ASP A 42 -22.03 -14.41 2.19
CA ASP A 42 -21.40 -15.38 1.31
C ASP A 42 -20.59 -14.69 0.20
N THR A 43 -21.09 -13.56 -0.33
CA THR A 43 -20.37 -12.79 -1.35
C THR A 43 -19.03 -12.25 -0.82
N LEU A 44 -19.03 -11.65 0.39
CA LEU A 44 -17.80 -11.17 1.04
C LEU A 44 -16.83 -12.34 1.27
N SER A 45 -17.29 -13.41 1.91
CA SER A 45 -16.47 -14.56 2.26
C SER A 45 -15.90 -15.28 1.03
N LEU A 46 -16.69 -15.39 -0.04
CA LEU A 46 -16.27 -16.01 -1.27
C LEU A 46 -15.16 -15.21 -1.95
N LEU A 47 -15.31 -13.88 -2.08
CA LEU A 47 -14.27 -13.04 -2.69
C LEU A 47 -12.96 -13.07 -1.90
N LEU A 48 -13.02 -13.11 -0.56
CA LEU A 48 -11.83 -13.29 0.27
C LEU A 48 -11.14 -14.64 0.02
N ALA A 49 -11.92 -15.72 -0.13
CA ALA A 49 -11.39 -17.06 -0.35
C ALA A 49 -10.92 -17.34 -1.78
N MET A 50 -11.34 -16.54 -2.77
CA MET A 50 -10.99 -16.74 -4.19
C MET A 50 -9.48 -16.67 -4.44
N GLU A 51 -9.02 -17.47 -5.39
CA GLU A 51 -7.64 -17.49 -5.91
C GLU A 51 -7.61 -16.87 -7.33
N GLY A 52 -6.82 -17.42 -8.24
CA GLY A 52 -6.75 -17.01 -9.65
C GLY A 52 -7.33 -18.04 -10.61
N LYS A 53 -8.31 -18.86 -10.18
CA LYS A 53 -8.98 -19.85 -11.03
C LYS A 53 -10.18 -19.24 -11.74
N SER A 54 -10.84 -19.99 -12.63
CA SER A 54 -12.10 -19.51 -13.22
C SER A 54 -13.18 -19.36 -12.14
N THR A 55 -14.11 -18.42 -12.34
CA THR A 55 -15.20 -18.16 -11.38
C THR A 55 -15.99 -19.43 -11.05
N THR A 56 -16.21 -20.30 -12.02
CA THR A 56 -16.91 -21.60 -11.80
C THR A 56 -16.10 -22.51 -10.88
N ASN A 57 -14.78 -22.61 -11.09
CA ASN A 57 -13.92 -23.44 -10.22
C ASN A 57 -13.84 -22.88 -8.80
N GLU A 58 -13.81 -21.55 -8.65
CA GLU A 58 -13.85 -20.90 -7.34
C GLU A 58 -15.15 -21.21 -6.59
N LEU A 59 -16.29 -21.16 -7.28
CA LEU A 59 -17.59 -21.51 -6.73
C LEU A 59 -17.66 -23.00 -6.34
N LEU A 60 -17.25 -23.90 -7.24
CA LEU A 60 -17.21 -25.33 -6.94
C LEU A 60 -16.36 -25.63 -5.70
N ARG A 61 -15.20 -24.99 -5.59
CA ARG A 61 -14.31 -25.14 -4.43
C ARG A 61 -14.96 -24.60 -3.16
N TYR A 62 -15.53 -23.38 -3.19
CA TYR A 62 -16.14 -22.75 -2.04
C TYR A 62 -17.33 -23.56 -1.52
N TYR A 63 -18.22 -24.05 -2.41
CA TYR A 63 -19.37 -24.87 -2.08
C TYR A 63 -19.09 -26.37 -2.03
N ARG A 64 -17.81 -26.79 -2.01
CA ARG A 64 -17.37 -28.20 -1.90
C ARG A 64 -18.00 -29.12 -2.95
N CYS A 65 -18.13 -28.67 -4.19
CA CYS A 65 -18.76 -29.39 -5.31
C CYS A 65 -20.19 -29.86 -5.02
N SER A 66 -20.92 -29.14 -4.17
CA SER A 66 -22.33 -29.42 -3.92
C SER A 66 -23.16 -29.25 -5.20
N LYS A 67 -24.20 -30.09 -5.37
CA LYS A 67 -25.20 -29.94 -6.45
C LYS A 67 -25.92 -28.59 -6.42
N ASP A 68 -25.94 -27.92 -5.26
CA ASP A 68 -26.54 -26.61 -5.06
C ASP A 68 -25.56 -25.44 -5.31
N THR A 69 -24.34 -25.70 -5.85
CA THR A 69 -23.37 -24.68 -6.20
C THR A 69 -24.00 -23.64 -7.13
N PRO A 70 -23.95 -22.35 -6.77
CA PRO A 70 -24.44 -21.27 -7.62
C PRO A 70 -23.63 -21.14 -8.91
N THR A 71 -24.24 -20.56 -9.95
CA THR A 71 -23.55 -20.26 -11.21
C THR A 71 -22.70 -19.00 -11.11
N ALA A 72 -21.71 -18.85 -12.02
CA ALA A 72 -20.91 -17.63 -12.15
C ALA A 72 -21.79 -16.37 -12.41
N SER A 73 -22.88 -16.53 -13.18
CA SER A 73 -23.86 -15.46 -13.43
C SER A 73 -24.58 -15.04 -12.13
N ALA A 74 -24.94 -15.99 -11.27
CA ALA A 74 -25.57 -15.69 -9.99
C ALA A 74 -24.62 -14.89 -9.07
N LEU A 75 -23.34 -15.27 -9.00
CA LEU A 75 -22.34 -14.51 -8.25
C LEU A 75 -22.20 -13.09 -8.82
N ARG A 76 -22.07 -12.93 -10.12
CA ARG A 76 -21.95 -11.62 -10.76
C ARG A 76 -23.12 -10.70 -10.40
N GLN A 77 -24.37 -11.23 -10.45
CA GLN A 77 -25.55 -10.47 -10.07
C GLN A 77 -25.55 -10.05 -8.59
N GLN A 78 -24.99 -10.86 -7.69
CA GLN A 78 -24.89 -10.47 -6.26
C GLN A 78 -23.78 -9.41 -6.07
N ARG A 79 -22.64 -9.57 -6.74
CA ARG A 79 -21.54 -8.58 -6.72
C ARG A 79 -21.98 -7.20 -7.23
N ASP A 80 -22.80 -7.17 -8.29
CA ASP A 80 -23.35 -5.93 -8.86
C ASP A 80 -24.18 -5.11 -7.84
N LYS A 81 -24.69 -5.71 -6.79
CA LYS A 81 -25.47 -5.04 -5.73
C LYS A 81 -24.60 -4.40 -4.65
N ILE A 82 -23.36 -4.82 -4.52
CA ILE A 82 -22.46 -4.40 -3.45
C ILE A 82 -21.53 -3.30 -3.97
N LYS A 83 -21.42 -2.18 -3.25
CA LYS A 83 -20.43 -1.15 -3.53
C LYS A 83 -19.03 -1.65 -3.18
N PRO A 84 -17.98 -1.24 -3.90
CA PRO A 84 -16.59 -1.56 -3.54
C PRO A 84 -16.22 -1.18 -2.10
N ASP A 85 -16.81 -0.10 -1.59
CA ASP A 85 -16.60 0.45 -0.25
C ASP A 85 -16.81 -0.58 0.87
N ALA A 86 -17.63 -1.61 0.65
CA ALA A 86 -17.81 -2.71 1.62
C ALA A 86 -16.49 -3.47 1.87
N PHE A 87 -15.73 -3.73 0.81
CA PHE A 87 -14.46 -4.44 0.88
C PHE A 87 -13.34 -3.54 1.37
N GLU A 88 -13.33 -2.25 0.97
CA GLU A 88 -12.40 -1.25 1.51
C GLU A 88 -12.60 -1.09 3.03
N PHE A 89 -13.85 -0.94 3.47
CA PHE A 89 -14.17 -0.85 4.89
C PHE A 89 -13.72 -2.09 5.66
N LEU A 90 -14.00 -3.29 5.13
CA LEU A 90 -13.58 -4.54 5.75
C LEU A 90 -12.05 -4.61 5.87
N PHE A 91 -11.32 -4.28 4.80
CA PHE A 91 -9.87 -4.22 4.79
C PHE A 91 -9.33 -3.27 5.87
N ARG A 92 -9.80 -2.03 5.89
CA ARG A 92 -9.33 -1.00 6.82
C ARG A 92 -9.65 -1.36 8.28
N LYS A 93 -10.86 -1.85 8.56
CA LYS A 93 -11.26 -2.27 9.91
C LYS A 93 -10.47 -3.49 10.38
N PHE A 94 -10.26 -4.47 9.52
CA PHE A 94 -9.46 -5.65 9.85
C PHE A 94 -7.99 -5.27 10.09
N SER A 95 -7.40 -4.46 9.23
CA SER A 95 -6.03 -3.95 9.40
C SER A 95 -5.90 -3.21 10.73
N ALA A 96 -6.77 -2.24 11.03
CA ALA A 96 -6.74 -1.49 12.29
C ALA A 96 -6.88 -2.39 13.53
N ALA A 97 -7.77 -3.39 13.47
CA ALA A 97 -7.99 -4.32 14.58
C ALA A 97 -6.79 -5.24 14.87
N CYS A 98 -5.89 -5.42 13.90
CA CYS A 98 -4.77 -6.37 14.00
C CYS A 98 -3.39 -5.70 14.11
N THR A 99 -3.24 -4.40 13.81
CA THR A 99 -1.94 -3.74 13.74
C THR A 99 -1.49 -3.09 15.06
N GLY A 100 -2.36 -2.94 16.06
CA GLY A 100 -2.05 -2.23 17.32
C GLY A 100 -0.87 -2.80 18.13
N GLU A 101 -0.68 -4.12 18.12
CA GLU A 101 0.26 -4.87 18.96
C GLU A 101 1.52 -5.37 18.22
N GLY A 102 1.79 -4.89 17.01
CA GLY A 102 2.95 -5.34 16.21
C GLY A 102 4.28 -4.79 16.71
N PRO A 103 5.41 -5.40 16.29
CA PRO A 103 6.75 -4.98 16.69
C PRO A 103 7.07 -3.56 16.22
N LEU A 104 7.68 -2.76 17.09
CA LEU A 104 8.11 -1.39 16.81
C LEU A 104 9.62 -1.35 16.44
N TYR A 105 10.01 -0.29 15.76
CA TYR A 105 11.40 0.09 15.53
C TYR A 105 11.71 1.35 16.36
N ASN A 106 12.50 1.23 17.40
CA ASN A 106 12.81 2.33 18.34
C ASN A 106 11.57 3.10 18.81
N GLY A 107 10.48 2.40 19.11
CA GLY A 107 9.22 3.02 19.56
C GLY A 107 8.32 3.56 18.44
N TYR A 108 8.68 3.42 17.17
CA TYR A 108 7.92 3.86 16.00
C TYR A 108 7.38 2.68 15.20
N ARG A 109 6.24 2.86 14.57
CA ARG A 109 5.82 2.02 13.44
C ARG A 109 6.73 2.30 12.26
N LEU A 110 7.31 1.27 11.67
CA LEU A 110 8.15 1.43 10.49
C LEU A 110 7.32 1.16 9.23
N LEU A 111 6.95 2.22 8.55
CA LEU A 111 6.06 2.18 7.39
C LEU A 111 6.82 2.44 6.10
N ALA A 112 6.37 1.82 5.02
CA ALA A 112 6.79 2.18 3.67
C ALA A 112 5.55 2.55 2.84
N VAL A 113 5.70 3.52 1.94
CA VAL A 113 4.71 3.87 0.92
C VAL A 113 5.28 3.60 -0.46
N ASP A 114 4.45 3.07 -1.35
CA ASP A 114 4.79 2.88 -2.76
C ASP A 114 3.52 2.68 -3.59
N GLY A 115 3.63 2.91 -4.90
CA GLY A 115 2.58 2.70 -5.88
C GLY A 115 2.79 1.44 -6.72
N SER A 116 1.71 0.87 -7.23
CA SER A 116 1.80 -0.29 -8.12
C SER A 116 0.62 -0.39 -9.08
N ASP A 117 0.91 -0.48 -10.39
CA ASP A 117 -0.11 -0.66 -11.41
C ASP A 117 -0.72 -2.06 -11.38
N LEU A 118 -2.04 -2.12 -11.49
CA LEU A 118 -2.84 -3.31 -11.57
C LEU A 118 -3.49 -3.39 -12.94
N LEU A 119 -3.03 -4.35 -13.75
CA LEU A 119 -3.55 -4.60 -15.09
C LEU A 119 -4.78 -5.50 -15.04
N PHE A 120 -5.82 -5.12 -15.74
CA PHE A 120 -7.06 -5.93 -15.86
C PHE A 120 -7.64 -5.88 -17.26
N ALA A 121 -8.66 -6.69 -17.53
CA ALA A 121 -9.32 -6.74 -18.82
C ALA A 121 -10.00 -5.41 -19.16
N PRO A 122 -9.88 -4.90 -20.40
CA PRO A 122 -10.32 -3.57 -20.77
C PRO A 122 -11.84 -3.41 -20.70
N ASP A 123 -12.27 -2.26 -20.23
CA ASP A 123 -13.65 -1.80 -20.33
C ASP A 123 -13.69 -0.44 -21.04
N PRO A 124 -14.03 -0.37 -22.34
CA PRO A 124 -14.10 0.90 -23.07
C PRO A 124 -15.11 1.90 -22.52
N SER A 125 -16.07 1.45 -21.71
CA SER A 125 -17.05 2.33 -21.05
C SER A 125 -16.47 3.13 -19.89
N ASP A 126 -15.24 2.80 -19.44
CA ASP A 126 -14.51 3.51 -18.37
C ASP A 126 -13.21 4.14 -18.92
N PRO A 127 -13.29 5.35 -19.50
CA PRO A 127 -12.15 5.99 -20.16
C PRO A 127 -10.99 6.30 -19.23
N ASP A 128 -11.24 6.49 -17.92
CA ASP A 128 -10.21 6.87 -16.94
C ASP A 128 -9.26 5.71 -16.59
N SER A 129 -9.67 4.47 -16.81
CA SER A 129 -8.83 3.30 -16.62
C SER A 129 -8.45 2.59 -17.92
N TYR A 130 -9.10 2.95 -19.04
CA TYR A 130 -8.94 2.26 -20.33
C TYR A 130 -7.74 2.80 -21.13
N TYR A 131 -7.00 1.85 -21.75
CA TYR A 131 -5.92 2.10 -22.71
C TYR A 131 -6.16 1.25 -23.96
N SER A 132 -6.14 1.89 -25.14
CA SER A 132 -6.37 1.22 -26.44
C SER A 132 -5.26 0.25 -26.83
N GLY A 133 -4.09 0.39 -26.19
CA GLY A 133 -2.87 -0.28 -26.63
C GLY A 133 -2.20 0.43 -27.80
N GLU A 134 -0.88 0.44 -27.82
CA GLU A 134 -0.05 0.97 -28.91
C GLU A 134 0.80 -0.15 -29.50
N ASN A 135 1.29 0.02 -30.74
CA ASN A 135 2.25 -0.91 -31.34
C ASN A 135 1.82 -2.38 -31.33
N ARG A 136 0.57 -2.69 -31.74
CA ARG A 136 -0.04 -4.03 -31.75
C ARG A 136 -0.31 -4.64 -30.37
N GLN A 137 -0.24 -3.88 -29.30
CA GLN A 137 -0.69 -4.34 -27.99
C GLN A 137 -2.22 -4.41 -27.94
N LYS A 138 -2.74 -5.43 -27.26
CA LYS A 138 -4.18 -5.52 -26.99
C LYS A 138 -4.61 -4.43 -26.01
N PRO A 139 -5.85 -3.91 -26.11
CA PRO A 139 -6.40 -2.99 -25.12
C PRO A 139 -6.33 -3.58 -23.70
N TYR A 140 -6.18 -2.73 -22.70
CA TYR A 140 -6.11 -3.12 -21.30
C TYR A 140 -6.65 -2.02 -20.39
N GLY A 141 -6.99 -2.38 -19.15
CA GLY A 141 -7.34 -1.46 -18.08
C GLY A 141 -6.21 -1.36 -17.07
N ILE A 142 -6.03 -0.18 -16.44
CA ILE A 142 -5.10 0.03 -15.34
C ILE A 142 -5.80 0.71 -14.17
N LEU A 143 -5.66 0.13 -12.99
CA LEU A 143 -5.84 0.82 -11.72
C LEU A 143 -4.47 1.01 -11.05
N HIS A 144 -4.31 2.11 -10.34
CA HIS A 144 -3.10 2.41 -9.58
C HIS A 144 -3.37 2.21 -8.08
N LEU A 145 -2.68 1.27 -7.48
CA LEU A 145 -2.73 0.96 -6.06
C LEU A 145 -1.64 1.73 -5.34
N ASN A 146 -2.02 2.66 -4.46
CA ASN A 146 -1.14 3.27 -3.49
C ASN A 146 -1.31 2.55 -2.16
N ALA A 147 -0.24 2.13 -1.52
CA ALA A 147 -0.33 1.36 -0.29
C ALA A 147 0.65 1.85 0.78
N LEU A 148 0.19 1.82 2.03
CA LEU A 148 0.98 2.04 3.23
C LEU A 148 1.20 0.69 3.92
N PHE A 149 2.45 0.28 4.06
CA PHE A 149 2.85 -1.06 4.49
C PHE A 149 3.70 -1.02 5.75
N ASP A 150 3.34 -1.77 6.78
CA ASP A 150 4.16 -1.97 7.99
C ASP A 150 5.25 -3.00 7.70
N LEU A 151 6.50 -2.54 7.65
CA LEU A 151 7.67 -3.35 7.32
C LEU A 151 8.03 -4.38 8.41
N ARG A 152 7.64 -4.12 9.65
CA ARG A 152 7.94 -5.01 10.79
C ARG A 152 6.89 -6.09 10.95
N GLN A 153 5.63 -5.72 10.78
CA GLN A 153 4.49 -6.64 10.87
C GLN A 153 4.16 -7.30 9.53
N LYS A 154 4.71 -6.77 8.41
CA LYS A 154 4.50 -7.23 7.03
C LYS A 154 3.02 -7.21 6.61
N VAL A 155 2.30 -6.18 6.96
CA VAL A 155 0.88 -6.00 6.61
C VAL A 155 0.62 -4.64 5.98
N TYR A 156 -0.37 -4.58 5.09
CA TYR A 156 -0.87 -3.32 4.58
C TYR A 156 -1.74 -2.65 5.65
N VAL A 157 -1.37 -1.46 6.07
CA VAL A 157 -2.13 -0.71 7.08
C VAL A 157 -3.19 0.16 6.46
N ASP A 158 -2.94 0.68 5.26
CA ASP A 158 -3.92 1.44 4.47
C ASP A 158 -3.62 1.30 2.96
N ALA A 159 -4.62 1.58 2.13
CA ALA A 159 -4.49 1.58 0.68
C ALA A 159 -5.52 2.48 0.02
N ILE A 160 -5.13 3.11 -1.10
CA ILE A 160 -6.00 3.88 -1.99
C ILE A 160 -5.82 3.37 -3.41
N VAL A 161 -6.93 3.04 -4.07
CA VAL A 161 -6.92 2.57 -5.45
C VAL A 161 -7.55 3.62 -6.33
N GLN A 162 -6.80 4.08 -7.33
CA GLN A 162 -7.21 5.14 -8.24
C GLN A 162 -7.26 4.60 -9.68
N LYS A 163 -8.11 5.17 -10.52
CA LYS A 163 -8.04 4.97 -11.96
C LYS A 163 -6.76 5.62 -12.49
N SER A 164 -6.02 4.92 -13.33
CA SER A 164 -4.63 5.30 -13.66
C SER A 164 -4.49 6.71 -14.25
N ARG A 165 -5.46 7.16 -15.07
CA ARG A 165 -5.43 8.54 -15.61
C ARG A 165 -5.69 9.63 -14.58
N LEU A 166 -6.27 9.29 -13.44
CA LEU A 166 -6.58 10.17 -12.32
C LEU A 166 -5.64 9.92 -11.13
N ALA A 167 -4.63 9.06 -11.31
CA ALA A 167 -3.74 8.69 -10.23
C ALA A 167 -2.89 9.88 -9.76
N ASN A 168 -2.83 10.04 -8.46
CA ASN A 168 -2.00 11.04 -7.78
C ASN A 168 -1.45 10.42 -6.49
N GLU A 169 -0.20 9.98 -6.53
CA GLU A 169 0.48 9.31 -5.43
C GLU A 169 0.69 10.23 -4.22
N HIS A 170 1.01 11.50 -4.46
CA HIS A 170 1.18 12.49 -3.39
C HIS A 170 -0.13 12.70 -2.63
N ARG A 171 -1.25 12.89 -3.34
CA ARG A 171 -2.56 13.05 -2.70
C ARG A 171 -2.96 11.78 -1.94
N ALA A 172 -2.72 10.62 -2.51
CA ALA A 172 -3.00 9.34 -1.84
C ALA A 172 -2.16 9.18 -0.56
N LEU A 173 -0.89 9.59 -0.56
CA LEU A 173 -0.05 9.59 0.63
C LEU A 173 -0.65 10.53 1.70
N CYS A 174 -0.92 11.79 1.37
CA CYS A 174 -1.49 12.76 2.31
C CYS A 174 -2.81 12.24 2.91
N ASP A 175 -3.72 11.73 2.08
CA ASP A 175 -5.01 11.17 2.55
C ASP A 175 -4.82 9.97 3.48
N MET A 176 -3.83 9.08 3.24
CA MET A 176 -3.53 7.94 4.13
C MET A 176 -2.88 8.40 5.44
N VAL A 177 -2.01 9.39 5.41
CA VAL A 177 -1.34 9.95 6.60
C VAL A 177 -2.37 10.64 7.49
N ASP A 178 -3.19 11.54 6.92
CA ASP A 178 -4.14 12.36 7.68
C ASP A 178 -5.20 11.52 8.38
N ARG A 179 -5.72 10.49 7.70
CA ARG A 179 -6.75 9.58 8.26
C ARG A 179 -6.19 8.45 9.13
N SER A 180 -4.87 8.31 9.22
CA SER A 180 -4.24 7.25 10.03
C SER A 180 -4.47 7.46 11.52
N SER A 181 -4.75 6.37 12.24
CA SER A 181 -4.79 6.34 13.71
C SER A 181 -3.46 6.01 14.36
N ILE A 182 -2.38 5.89 13.57
CA ILE A 182 -1.04 5.62 14.08
C ILE A 182 -0.43 6.93 14.60
N ASP A 183 -0.07 6.98 15.89
CA ASP A 183 0.48 8.19 16.50
C ASP A 183 1.94 8.42 16.13
N LYS A 184 2.77 7.38 16.16
CA LYS A 184 4.22 7.47 15.93
C LYS A 184 4.66 6.52 14.83
N ALA A 185 5.15 7.08 13.73
CA ALA A 185 5.69 6.31 12.61
C ALA A 185 6.98 6.91 12.05
N ILE A 186 7.79 6.07 11.42
CA ILE A 186 8.84 6.46 10.48
C ILE A 186 8.36 5.98 9.10
N LEU A 187 8.13 6.92 8.18
CA LEU A 187 7.75 6.62 6.81
C LEU A 187 8.98 6.55 5.92
N LEU A 188 9.14 5.45 5.20
CA LEU A 188 10.14 5.27 4.15
C LEU A 188 9.48 5.42 2.79
N ALA A 189 10.02 6.29 1.92
CA ALA A 189 9.49 6.50 0.58
C ALA A 189 10.60 6.66 -0.46
N ASP A 190 10.27 6.38 -1.71
CA ASP A 190 11.20 6.61 -2.81
C ASP A 190 11.18 8.07 -3.27
N ARG A 191 11.98 8.40 -4.29
CA ARG A 191 12.14 9.76 -4.83
C ARG A 191 10.88 10.34 -5.49
N ASN A 192 9.86 9.53 -5.75
CA ASN A 192 8.61 10.04 -6.32
C ASN A 192 7.80 10.84 -5.28
N TYR A 193 8.09 10.63 -3.99
CA TYR A 193 7.43 11.31 -2.87
C TYR A 193 8.22 12.54 -2.36
N GLU A 194 9.17 13.08 -3.15
CA GLU A 194 9.89 14.31 -2.78
C GLU A 194 9.02 15.56 -3.02
N SER A 195 8.20 15.94 -2.05
CA SER A 195 7.28 17.09 -2.11
C SER A 195 7.23 17.82 -0.78
N TYR A 196 7.25 19.16 -0.81
CA TYR A 196 7.05 19.96 0.41
C TYR A 196 5.69 19.69 1.07
N ASN A 197 4.65 19.42 0.27
CA ASN A 197 3.33 19.08 0.80
C ASN A 197 3.38 17.77 1.58
N ASP A 198 4.01 16.74 1.03
CA ASP A 198 4.12 15.43 1.69
C ASP A 198 4.91 15.56 3.01
N LEU A 199 6.03 16.31 2.99
CA LEU A 199 6.82 16.57 4.20
C LEU A 199 6.01 17.32 5.26
N ALA A 200 5.21 18.31 4.85
CA ALA A 200 4.37 19.08 5.77
C ALA A 200 3.29 18.20 6.41
N HIS A 201 2.56 17.38 5.63
CA HIS A 201 1.56 16.44 6.17
C HIS A 201 2.20 15.45 7.17
N LEU A 202 3.38 14.90 6.85
CA LEU A 202 4.09 14.01 7.75
C LEU A 202 4.51 14.71 9.04
N GLN A 203 5.03 15.94 8.93
CA GLN A 203 5.46 16.73 10.09
C GLN A 203 4.28 17.13 10.97
N GLU A 204 3.18 17.63 10.41
CA GLU A 204 1.97 18.00 11.13
C GLU A 204 1.31 16.78 11.81
N LYS A 205 1.42 15.60 11.19
CA LYS A 205 1.01 14.33 11.81
C LYS A 205 1.91 13.89 12.97
N GLY A 206 3.10 14.51 13.12
CA GLY A 206 4.11 14.10 14.09
C GLY A 206 4.90 12.84 13.66
N TRP A 207 4.79 12.45 12.39
CA TRP A 207 5.55 11.32 11.88
C TRP A 207 6.97 11.72 11.49
N LYS A 208 7.88 10.77 11.63
CA LYS A 208 9.21 10.85 11.07
C LYS A 208 9.20 10.31 9.65
N PHE A 209 10.16 10.78 8.84
CA PHE A 209 10.29 10.32 7.45
C PHE A 209 11.73 10.10 7.06
N LEU A 210 11.94 9.26 6.06
CA LEU A 210 13.20 9.02 5.36
C LEU A 210 12.87 8.78 3.89
N ILE A 211 13.06 9.82 3.08
CA ILE A 211 12.65 9.87 1.67
C ILE A 211 13.89 10.05 0.81
N ARG A 212 14.07 9.18 -0.18
CA ARG A 212 15.10 9.35 -1.19
C ARG A 212 14.77 10.55 -2.07
N VAL A 213 15.78 11.30 -2.48
CA VAL A 213 15.63 12.43 -3.39
C VAL A 213 16.55 12.31 -4.60
N LYS A 214 16.25 13.09 -5.64
CA LYS A 214 17.10 13.18 -6.82
C LYS A 214 18.42 13.88 -6.46
N ASP A 215 19.53 13.33 -6.94
CA ASP A 215 20.82 14.01 -6.90
C ASP A 215 20.88 15.13 -7.93
N GLY A 216 21.55 16.22 -7.58
CA GLY A 216 21.83 17.33 -8.48
C GLY A 216 20.90 18.53 -8.35
N ASN A 217 20.82 19.35 -9.41
CA ASN A 217 20.12 20.65 -9.40
C ASN A 217 18.60 20.56 -9.63
N SER A 218 17.97 19.42 -9.36
CA SER A 218 16.54 19.21 -9.55
C SER A 218 15.88 18.69 -8.28
N GLY A 219 14.54 18.86 -8.17
CA GLY A 219 13.76 18.41 -7.03
C GLY A 219 13.77 19.38 -5.85
N ILE A 220 13.31 18.90 -4.70
CA ILE A 220 13.08 19.70 -3.47
C ILE A 220 14.38 20.26 -2.88
N VAL A 221 15.52 19.61 -3.10
CA VAL A 221 16.84 20.05 -2.62
C VAL A 221 17.46 21.12 -3.50
N SER A 222 16.91 21.37 -4.68
CA SER A 222 17.39 22.41 -5.57
C SER A 222 17.32 23.79 -4.92
N GLY A 223 18.42 24.55 -5.00
CA GLY A 223 18.54 25.87 -4.38
C GLY A 223 18.68 25.86 -2.87
N LEU A 224 18.97 24.72 -2.25
CA LEU A 224 19.51 24.67 -0.88
C LEU A 224 21.03 24.85 -0.92
N PRO A 225 21.62 25.54 0.07
CA PRO A 225 23.07 25.72 0.17
C PRO A 225 23.74 24.42 0.65
N LEU A 226 23.82 23.43 -0.25
CA LEU A 226 24.44 22.13 0.03
C LEU A 226 25.94 22.18 -0.16
N PRO A 227 26.73 21.46 0.67
CA PRO A 227 28.16 21.30 0.46
C PRO A 227 28.49 20.65 -0.87
N GLN A 228 29.64 21.01 -1.44
CA GLN A 228 30.17 20.39 -2.66
C GLN A 228 30.96 19.10 -2.37
N THR A 229 30.83 18.54 -1.17
CA THR A 229 31.49 17.31 -0.76
C THR A 229 30.67 16.08 -1.20
N GLU A 230 31.37 14.95 -1.35
CA GLU A 230 30.76 13.68 -1.76
C GLU A 230 29.74 13.16 -0.75
N ALA A 231 30.01 13.36 0.54
CA ALA A 231 29.11 13.00 1.63
C ALA A 231 28.90 14.21 2.55
N PHE A 232 27.68 14.40 3.02
CA PHE A 232 27.31 15.47 3.94
C PHE A 232 26.04 15.13 4.72
N ASP A 233 25.82 15.89 5.80
CA ASP A 233 24.63 15.84 6.63
C ASP A 233 24.32 17.26 7.09
N CYS A 234 23.29 17.86 6.50
CA CYS A 234 22.94 19.26 6.71
C CYS A 234 21.49 19.39 7.13
N ALA A 235 21.24 20.10 8.24
CA ALA A 235 19.89 20.43 8.69
C ALA A 235 19.39 21.74 8.06
N PHE A 236 18.12 21.75 7.71
CA PHE A 236 17.42 22.89 7.14
C PHE A 236 16.11 23.12 7.88
N GLN A 237 15.75 24.39 8.01
CA GLN A 237 14.46 24.84 8.50
C GLN A 237 13.93 25.85 7.51
N LEU A 238 12.83 25.55 6.83
CA LEU A 238 12.28 26.38 5.78
C LEU A 238 10.97 27.04 6.22
N SER A 239 10.76 28.26 5.75
CA SER A 239 9.49 28.97 5.78
C SER A 239 8.97 29.12 4.35
N LEU A 240 7.71 28.75 4.13
CA LEU A 240 7.13 28.64 2.80
C LEU A 240 6.00 29.67 2.64
N THR A 241 5.93 30.37 1.48
CA THR A 241 4.85 31.33 1.22
C THR A 241 4.48 31.36 -0.27
N ARG A 242 3.23 31.73 -0.56
CA ARG A 242 2.76 32.04 -1.93
C ARG A 242 2.74 33.54 -2.24
N SER A 243 3.11 34.39 -1.28
CA SER A 243 3.16 35.84 -1.48
C SER A 243 4.47 36.28 -2.13
N ARG A 244 4.37 37.26 -3.05
CA ARG A 244 5.50 37.86 -3.79
C ARG A 244 5.54 39.39 -3.65
N THR A 245 5.27 39.91 -2.46
CA THR A 245 5.43 41.36 -2.21
C THR A 245 6.89 41.77 -2.40
N ASN A 246 7.13 43.05 -2.67
CA ASN A 246 8.50 43.56 -2.85
C ASN A 246 9.37 43.35 -1.59
N GLU A 247 8.75 43.49 -0.43
CA GLU A 247 9.39 43.21 0.86
C GLU A 247 9.80 41.74 0.98
N LEU A 248 8.90 40.79 0.69
CA LEU A 248 9.23 39.37 0.74
C LEU A 248 10.26 38.95 -0.29
N LYS A 249 10.25 39.54 -1.50
CA LYS A 249 11.30 39.31 -2.49
C LYS A 249 12.67 39.76 -1.98
N LYS A 250 12.74 40.87 -1.23
CA LYS A 250 13.97 41.34 -0.59
C LYS A 250 14.40 40.35 0.49
N ARG A 251 13.50 39.96 1.40
CA ARG A 251 13.79 38.98 2.45
C ARG A 251 14.24 37.63 1.88
N MET A 252 13.65 37.11 0.81
CA MET A 252 14.06 35.85 0.17
C MET A 252 15.48 35.90 -0.40
N LYS A 253 16.00 37.09 -0.73
CA LYS A 253 17.38 37.26 -1.18
C LYS A 253 18.38 37.27 0.02
N GLU A 254 17.93 37.77 1.16
CA GLU A 254 18.71 37.88 2.39
C GLU A 254 18.64 36.60 3.22
N ASP A 255 17.53 35.90 3.18
CA ASP A 255 17.24 34.68 3.95
C ASP A 255 16.86 33.49 3.01
N PRO A 256 17.81 32.60 2.72
CA PRO A 256 17.57 31.42 1.89
C PRO A 256 16.59 30.41 2.49
N SER A 257 16.25 30.52 3.79
CA SER A 257 15.25 29.67 4.45
C SER A 257 13.82 30.03 4.07
N LEU A 258 13.57 31.27 3.62
CA LEU A 258 12.25 31.69 3.13
C LEU A 258 12.12 31.38 1.64
N LYS A 259 11.20 30.46 1.31
CA LYS A 259 10.99 30.02 -0.09
C LYS A 259 9.59 30.33 -0.58
N TYR A 260 9.52 30.68 -1.85
CA TYR A 260 8.26 30.85 -2.58
C TYR A 260 7.82 29.50 -3.14
N ILE A 261 6.52 29.17 -2.95
CA ILE A 261 5.84 28.06 -3.59
C ILE A 261 4.87 28.57 -4.64
N ALA A 262 5.00 28.11 -5.88
CA ALA A 262 4.09 28.45 -6.95
C ALA A 262 2.65 27.99 -6.67
N SER A 263 1.64 28.73 -7.12
CA SER A 263 0.24 28.31 -6.97
C SER A 263 -0.10 27.02 -7.72
N SER A 264 0.67 26.70 -8.75
CA SER A 264 0.58 25.42 -9.47
C SER A 264 1.10 24.22 -8.67
N SER A 265 1.93 24.45 -7.64
CA SER A 265 2.45 23.37 -6.79
C SER A 265 1.45 23.12 -5.64
N PRO A 266 0.99 21.86 -5.43
CA PRO A 266 0.15 21.52 -4.30
C PRO A 266 0.85 21.86 -2.97
N PHE A 267 0.12 22.54 -2.08
CA PHE A 267 0.53 22.75 -0.70
C PHE A 267 -0.70 23.13 0.14
N ASP A 268 -1.17 22.21 0.96
CA ASP A 268 -2.47 22.29 1.62
C ASP A 268 -2.49 23.23 2.84
N PHE A 269 -1.32 23.61 3.35
CA PHE A 269 -1.17 24.50 4.53
C PHE A 269 -1.03 25.99 4.17
N LEU A 270 -1.20 26.35 2.90
CA LEU A 270 -1.24 27.73 2.42
C LEU A 270 -2.46 27.95 1.52
N PRO A 271 -3.08 29.14 1.52
CA PRO A 271 -4.11 29.47 0.56
C PRO A 271 -3.66 29.22 -0.88
N SER A 272 -4.53 28.74 -1.75
CA SER A 272 -4.19 28.44 -3.16
C SER A 272 -3.65 29.65 -3.92
N HIS A 273 -4.13 30.86 -3.56
CA HIS A 273 -3.66 32.14 -4.11
C HIS A 273 -3.42 33.14 -2.98
N ALA A 274 -2.39 33.98 -3.12
CA ALA A 274 -2.20 35.14 -2.26
C ALA A 274 -3.37 36.11 -2.49
N GLN A 275 -4.10 36.45 -1.44
CA GLN A 275 -5.20 37.39 -1.52
C GLN A 275 -4.67 38.83 -1.51
N LYS A 276 -5.23 39.69 -2.37
CA LYS A 276 -4.94 41.14 -2.37
C LYS A 276 -5.52 41.73 -1.08
N ASN A 277 -4.69 42.45 -0.34
CA ASN A 277 -5.06 43.15 0.91
C ASN A 277 -5.21 42.26 2.17
N GLU A 278 -4.84 40.97 2.14
CA GLU A 278 -4.74 40.17 3.34
C GLU A 278 -3.28 40.04 3.82
N PRO A 279 -3.07 39.79 5.14
CA PRO A 279 -1.73 39.52 5.66
C PRO A 279 -1.09 38.34 4.93
N CYS A 280 0.22 38.44 4.69
CA CYS A 280 0.96 37.35 4.09
C CYS A 280 0.94 36.12 4.99
N VAL A 281 0.40 34.99 4.48
CA VAL A 281 0.46 33.72 5.16
C VAL A 281 1.79 33.05 4.86
N ILE A 282 2.47 32.64 5.93
CA ILE A 282 3.75 31.90 5.87
C ILE A 282 3.56 30.61 6.67
N TYR A 283 3.85 29.46 6.04
CA TYR A 283 4.01 28.22 6.74
C TYR A 283 5.45 28.12 7.24
N ASN A 284 5.62 28.10 8.56
CA ASN A 284 6.93 28.14 9.19
C ASN A 284 7.36 26.76 9.66
N ASN A 285 8.69 26.61 9.84
CA ASN A 285 9.30 25.48 10.55
C ASN A 285 9.19 24.12 9.84
N LEU A 286 9.17 24.09 8.50
CA LEU A 286 9.39 22.82 7.80
C LEU A 286 10.85 22.39 8.01
N SER A 287 11.05 21.39 8.88
CA SER A 287 12.38 21.00 9.36
C SER A 287 12.78 19.64 8.82
N PHE A 288 13.95 19.56 8.20
CA PHE A 288 14.52 18.31 7.72
C PHE A 288 16.04 18.38 7.59
N ARG A 289 16.66 17.22 7.48
CA ARG A 289 18.07 17.05 7.13
C ARG A 289 18.17 16.55 5.70
N VAL A 290 19.17 17.01 4.96
CA VAL A 290 19.61 16.42 3.70
C VAL A 290 20.88 15.64 3.98
N VAL A 291 20.83 14.33 3.81
CA VAL A 291 21.96 13.45 4.11
C VAL A 291 22.38 12.73 2.85
N ARG A 292 23.65 12.87 2.46
CA ARG A 292 24.25 12.17 1.33
C ARG A 292 25.33 11.22 1.84
N PHE A 293 25.26 9.97 1.40
CA PHE A 293 26.19 8.93 1.80
C PHE A 293 26.57 7.99 0.64
N HIS A 294 27.71 7.34 0.78
CA HIS A 294 28.17 6.35 -0.19
C HIS A 294 27.33 5.08 -0.16
N LEU A 295 26.85 4.64 -1.33
CA LEU A 295 26.30 3.28 -1.53
C LEU A 295 27.43 2.31 -1.84
N THR A 296 28.28 2.68 -2.81
CA THR A 296 29.52 2.00 -3.21
C THR A 296 30.62 3.06 -3.36
N ASP A 297 31.85 2.66 -3.68
CA ASP A 297 32.98 3.60 -3.87
C ASP A 297 32.70 4.66 -4.94
N SER A 298 31.79 4.42 -5.89
CA SER A 298 31.48 5.30 -7.01
C SER A 298 30.03 5.77 -7.08
N SER A 299 29.19 5.41 -6.13
CA SER A 299 27.76 5.76 -6.15
C SER A 299 27.28 6.29 -4.81
N PHE A 300 26.40 7.29 -4.87
CA PHE A 300 25.85 8.00 -3.72
C PHE A 300 24.35 7.86 -3.67
N GLU A 301 23.81 8.05 -2.51
CA GLU A 301 22.36 8.21 -2.28
C GLU A 301 22.13 9.43 -1.40
N THR A 302 21.16 10.26 -1.78
CA THR A 302 20.73 11.42 -1.03
C THR A 302 19.32 11.20 -0.50
N VAL A 303 19.14 11.48 0.79
CA VAL A 303 17.85 11.31 1.47
C VAL A 303 17.48 12.58 2.24
N LEU A 304 16.16 12.79 2.37
CA LEU A 304 15.57 13.77 3.28
C LEU A 304 15.04 13.03 4.52
N THR A 305 15.26 13.61 5.71
CA THR A 305 14.76 13.03 6.94
C THR A 305 14.57 14.10 8.03
N ASN A 306 13.60 13.91 8.91
CA ASN A 306 13.46 14.66 10.17
C ASN A 306 13.82 13.81 11.40
N LEU A 307 14.52 12.70 11.21
CA LEU A 307 15.13 11.91 12.27
C LEU A 307 16.31 12.67 12.89
N ASP A 308 16.50 12.58 14.21
CA ASP A 308 17.57 13.29 14.91
C ASP A 308 18.96 12.76 14.51
N ALA A 309 19.92 13.67 14.31
CA ALA A 309 21.29 13.31 13.93
C ALA A 309 22.04 12.59 15.05
N SER A 310 21.72 12.88 16.30
CA SER A 310 22.33 12.23 17.47
C SER A 310 21.93 10.76 17.60
N GLU A 311 20.71 10.40 17.13
CA GLU A 311 20.18 9.04 17.21
C GLU A 311 20.39 8.26 15.90
N TYR A 312 20.39 8.96 14.75
CA TYR A 312 20.41 8.33 13.41
C TYR A 312 21.58 8.87 12.58
N SER A 313 22.70 8.20 12.66
CA SER A 313 23.87 8.46 11.81
C SER A 313 23.60 8.13 10.33
N PRO A 314 24.37 8.68 9.38
CA PRO A 314 24.22 8.35 7.94
C PRO A 314 24.26 6.85 7.64
N SER A 315 25.09 6.08 8.37
CA SER A 315 25.17 4.62 8.22
C SER A 315 23.89 3.92 8.69
N MET A 316 23.26 4.39 9.77
CA MET A 316 21.97 3.88 10.24
C MET A 316 20.85 4.24 9.27
N LEU A 317 20.84 5.47 8.72
CA LEU A 317 19.87 5.88 7.71
C LEU A 317 19.97 4.99 6.44
N LYS A 318 21.18 4.67 5.99
CA LYS A 318 21.40 3.73 4.87
C LYS A 318 20.79 2.35 5.16
N GLN A 319 21.03 1.78 6.34
CA GLN A 319 20.46 0.49 6.74
C GLN A 319 18.94 0.56 6.86
N LEU A 320 18.40 1.63 7.46
CA LEU A 320 16.97 1.83 7.62
C LEU A 320 16.29 1.97 6.25
N TYR A 321 16.85 2.77 5.35
CA TYR A 321 16.28 2.97 4.01
C TYR A 321 16.25 1.67 3.19
N ALA A 322 17.24 0.81 3.34
CA ALA A 322 17.28 -0.49 2.66
C ALA A 322 16.06 -1.38 2.98
N LEU A 323 15.42 -1.20 4.16
CA LEU A 323 14.21 -1.94 4.54
C LEU A 323 13.00 -1.57 3.68
N ARG A 324 12.99 -0.39 3.02
CA ARG A 324 11.92 0.05 2.10
C ARG A 324 11.57 -1.00 1.05
N TRP A 325 12.57 -1.75 0.56
CA TRP A 325 12.35 -2.82 -0.42
C TRP A 325 11.35 -3.90 0.02
N GLY A 326 11.00 -3.95 1.31
CA GLY A 326 9.97 -4.82 1.84
C GLY A 326 8.61 -4.63 1.17
N ILE A 327 8.21 -3.39 0.85
CA ILE A 327 6.93 -3.13 0.17
C ILE A 327 6.93 -3.64 -1.28
N GLU A 328 8.03 -3.49 -2.03
CA GLU A 328 8.14 -4.03 -3.38
C GLU A 328 8.03 -5.56 -3.41
N THR A 329 8.62 -6.21 -2.39
CA THR A 329 8.48 -7.66 -2.20
C THR A 329 7.03 -8.03 -1.88
N SER A 330 6.35 -7.25 -1.02
CA SER A 330 4.95 -7.49 -0.67
C SER A 330 4.03 -7.35 -1.89
N PHE A 331 4.25 -6.37 -2.77
CA PHE A 331 3.49 -6.24 -4.02
C PHE A 331 3.65 -7.44 -4.95
N ARG A 332 4.87 -8.00 -5.04
CA ARG A 332 5.09 -9.22 -5.80
C ARG A 332 4.28 -10.39 -5.21
N ASP A 333 4.31 -10.55 -3.91
CA ASP A 333 3.58 -11.62 -3.24
C ASP A 333 2.06 -11.40 -3.30
N LEU A 334 1.59 -10.17 -3.18
CA LEU A 334 0.19 -9.79 -3.37
C LEU A 334 -0.30 -10.12 -4.79
N LYS A 335 0.48 -9.74 -5.81
CA LYS A 335 0.12 -9.95 -7.23
C LYS A 335 0.12 -11.43 -7.61
N TYR A 336 1.16 -12.16 -7.25
CA TYR A 336 1.39 -13.50 -7.79
C TYR A 336 1.03 -14.61 -6.81
N THR A 337 1.24 -14.43 -5.53
CA THR A 337 0.96 -15.45 -4.51
C THR A 337 -0.49 -15.36 -4.02
N VAL A 338 -0.96 -14.17 -3.69
CA VAL A 338 -2.35 -13.96 -3.29
C VAL A 338 -3.29 -13.88 -4.50
N GLY A 339 -2.77 -13.60 -5.69
CA GLY A 339 -3.51 -13.68 -6.95
C GLY A 339 -4.13 -12.37 -7.41
N LEU A 340 -3.60 -11.21 -6.99
CA LEU A 340 -4.09 -9.91 -7.45
C LEU A 340 -3.82 -9.64 -8.95
N ALA A 341 -2.94 -10.41 -9.59
CA ALA A 341 -2.75 -10.35 -11.05
C ALA A 341 -3.84 -11.06 -11.87
N SER A 342 -4.81 -11.72 -11.20
CA SER A 342 -5.85 -12.53 -11.85
C SER A 342 -7.24 -12.08 -11.41
N PHE A 343 -7.83 -11.16 -12.18
CA PHE A 343 -9.17 -10.65 -11.90
C PHE A 343 -10.25 -11.49 -12.60
N HIS A 344 -11.45 -11.57 -11.98
CA HIS A 344 -12.60 -12.34 -12.47
C HIS A 344 -13.64 -11.46 -13.19
N SER A 345 -13.33 -10.19 -13.41
CA SER A 345 -14.23 -9.25 -14.07
C SER A 345 -13.44 -8.16 -14.80
N LYS A 346 -14.06 -7.56 -15.79
CA LYS A 346 -13.59 -6.34 -16.46
C LYS A 346 -14.21 -5.07 -15.85
N LYS A 347 -15.27 -5.20 -15.06
CA LYS A 347 -15.97 -4.06 -14.45
C LYS A 347 -15.15 -3.52 -13.29
N VAL A 348 -14.82 -2.23 -13.33
CA VAL A 348 -13.94 -1.57 -12.33
C VAL A 348 -14.40 -1.80 -10.90
N ASP A 349 -15.70 -1.67 -10.62
CA ASP A 349 -16.23 -1.93 -9.26
C ASP A 349 -15.93 -3.35 -8.76
N HIS A 350 -16.04 -4.36 -9.65
CA HIS A 350 -15.69 -5.73 -9.28
C HIS A 350 -14.18 -5.90 -9.09
N VAL A 351 -13.37 -5.22 -9.90
CA VAL A 351 -11.92 -5.22 -9.72
C VAL A 351 -11.55 -4.62 -8.37
N LEU A 352 -12.15 -3.49 -7.99
CA LEU A 352 -11.95 -2.84 -6.69
C LEU A 352 -12.35 -3.77 -5.52
N GLN A 353 -13.51 -4.47 -5.62
CA GLN A 353 -13.90 -5.48 -4.63
C GLN A 353 -12.81 -6.55 -4.46
N GLU A 354 -12.25 -7.05 -5.56
CA GLU A 354 -11.20 -8.06 -5.53
C GLU A 354 -9.87 -7.51 -4.99
N VAL A 355 -9.52 -6.28 -5.30
CA VAL A 355 -8.29 -5.64 -4.75
C VAL A 355 -8.32 -5.63 -3.23
N PHE A 356 -9.39 -5.08 -2.63
CA PHE A 356 -9.50 -5.00 -1.18
C PHE A 356 -9.70 -6.38 -0.52
N ALA A 357 -10.37 -7.32 -1.19
CA ALA A 357 -10.45 -8.71 -0.73
C ALA A 357 -9.07 -9.38 -0.70
N ARG A 358 -8.21 -9.14 -1.70
CA ARG A 358 -6.83 -9.68 -1.75
C ARG A 358 -5.93 -9.02 -0.72
N LEU A 359 -6.03 -7.70 -0.51
CA LEU A 359 -5.31 -7.00 0.57
C LEU A 359 -5.69 -7.56 1.95
N THR A 360 -6.97 -7.78 2.18
CA THR A 360 -7.46 -8.41 3.44
C THR A 360 -6.90 -9.81 3.62
N MET A 361 -6.93 -10.64 2.56
CA MET A 361 -6.42 -12.02 2.63
C MET A 361 -4.88 -12.05 2.76
N TYR A 362 -4.16 -11.09 2.17
CA TYR A 362 -2.72 -10.92 2.37
C TYR A 362 -2.42 -10.69 3.86
N ASN A 363 -3.06 -9.68 4.46
CA ASN A 363 -2.89 -9.36 5.89
C ASN A 363 -3.28 -10.54 6.78
N PHE A 364 -4.40 -11.20 6.50
CA PHE A 364 -4.83 -12.40 7.22
C PHE A 364 -3.75 -13.49 7.17
N SER A 365 -3.16 -13.71 5.99
CA SER A 365 -2.15 -14.76 5.81
C SER A 365 -0.83 -14.41 6.51
N GLU A 366 -0.35 -13.17 6.42
CA GLU A 366 0.88 -12.74 7.11
C GLU A 366 0.73 -12.80 8.63
N LEU A 367 -0.40 -12.33 9.17
CA LEU A 367 -0.66 -12.35 10.61
C LEU A 367 -0.69 -13.79 11.16
N ILE A 368 -1.31 -14.73 10.45
CA ILE A 368 -1.33 -16.14 10.85
C ILE A 368 0.04 -16.79 10.67
N THR A 369 0.76 -16.44 9.59
CA THR A 369 2.13 -16.93 9.37
C THR A 369 3.07 -16.51 10.50
N ALA A 370 2.87 -15.30 11.04
CA ALA A 370 3.62 -14.82 12.20
C ALA A 370 3.32 -15.59 13.51
N CYS A 371 2.20 -16.33 13.58
CA CYS A 371 1.90 -17.19 14.72
C CYS A 371 2.67 -18.52 14.68
N ALA A 372 3.19 -18.93 13.51
CA ALA A 372 3.91 -20.19 13.36
C ALA A 372 5.31 -20.08 13.96
N VAL A 373 5.64 -20.99 14.88
CA VAL A 373 6.97 -21.05 15.50
C VAL A 373 7.94 -21.84 14.60
N ILE A 374 8.87 -21.12 13.96
CA ILE A 374 9.91 -21.72 13.14
C ILE A 374 11.17 -21.88 13.99
N ARG A 375 11.55 -23.14 14.26
CA ARG A 375 12.75 -23.45 15.04
C ARG A 375 13.97 -23.39 14.12
N SER A 376 14.97 -22.56 14.48
CA SER A 376 16.28 -22.60 13.84
C SER A 376 17.06 -23.81 14.33
N VAL A 377 17.71 -24.53 13.41
CA VAL A 377 18.61 -25.64 13.74
C VAL A 377 20.06 -25.14 13.63
N PRO A 378 20.87 -25.23 14.69
CA PRO A 378 22.28 -24.84 14.63
C PRO A 378 23.00 -25.52 13.46
N GLY A 379 23.81 -24.76 12.71
CA GLY A 379 24.58 -25.27 11.56
C GLY A 379 23.77 -25.42 10.26
N LYS A 380 22.46 -25.09 10.23
CA LYS A 380 21.66 -25.07 9.01
C LYS A 380 21.32 -23.61 8.61
N LEU A 381 21.06 -23.41 7.31
CA LEU A 381 20.58 -22.11 6.82
C LEU A 381 19.31 -21.69 7.56
N ALA A 382 19.23 -20.40 7.90
CA ALA A 382 18.00 -19.82 8.43
C ALA A 382 16.85 -20.08 7.45
N CYS A 383 15.71 -20.47 7.97
CA CYS A 383 14.49 -20.73 7.19
C CYS A 383 13.38 -19.77 7.59
N GLN A 384 12.51 -19.50 6.63
CA GLN A 384 11.27 -18.77 6.82
C GLN A 384 10.09 -19.57 6.28
N ALA A 385 8.87 -19.28 6.69
CA ALA A 385 7.68 -19.89 6.12
C ALA A 385 7.65 -19.70 4.60
N ASN A 386 7.24 -20.73 3.88
CA ASN A 386 6.92 -20.60 2.46
C ASN A 386 5.58 -19.88 2.33
N PHE A 387 5.63 -18.59 1.97
CA PHE A 387 4.44 -17.74 1.95
C PHE A 387 3.34 -18.25 1.00
N SER A 388 3.72 -18.87 -0.12
CA SER A 388 2.73 -19.48 -1.04
C SER A 388 1.97 -20.63 -0.39
N ALA A 389 2.66 -21.50 0.33
CA ALA A 389 2.02 -22.57 1.10
C ALA A 389 1.18 -21.99 2.25
N ALA A 390 1.68 -20.97 2.94
CA ALA A 390 0.97 -20.31 4.03
C ALA A 390 -0.34 -19.68 3.57
N VAL A 391 -0.35 -18.93 2.45
CA VAL A 391 -1.59 -18.34 1.88
C VAL A 391 -2.62 -19.42 1.54
N HIS A 392 -2.19 -20.55 0.98
CA HIS A 392 -3.09 -21.66 0.69
C HIS A 392 -3.70 -22.24 1.98
N ILE A 393 -2.87 -22.54 2.97
CA ILE A 393 -3.32 -23.05 4.29
C ILE A 393 -4.27 -22.06 4.96
N CYS A 394 -3.96 -20.76 4.93
CA CYS A 394 -4.79 -19.73 5.52
C CYS A 394 -6.17 -19.62 4.84
N ARG A 395 -6.26 -19.81 3.53
CA ARG A 395 -7.55 -19.87 2.83
C ARG A 395 -8.37 -21.08 3.24
N GLU A 396 -7.77 -22.27 3.36
CA GLU A 396 -8.45 -23.46 3.82
C GLU A 396 -8.87 -23.32 5.30
N PHE A 397 -8.06 -22.65 6.11
CA PHE A 397 -8.43 -22.29 7.48
C PHE A 397 -9.62 -21.30 7.51
N PHE A 398 -9.59 -20.25 6.69
CA PHE A 398 -10.69 -19.30 6.59
C PHE A 398 -12.00 -20.00 6.21
N ARG A 399 -11.94 -20.94 5.26
CA ARG A 399 -13.07 -21.77 4.82
C ARG A 399 -13.52 -22.83 5.82
N GLY A 400 -12.80 -23.01 6.94
CA GLY A 400 -13.13 -24.01 7.96
C GLY A 400 -12.84 -25.46 7.55
N ILE A 401 -11.79 -25.67 6.74
CA ILE A 401 -11.29 -27.00 6.33
C ILE A 401 -10.12 -27.42 7.20
N VAL A 402 -9.22 -26.48 7.51
CA VAL A 402 -8.10 -26.68 8.43
C VAL A 402 -8.42 -25.97 9.74
N HIS A 403 -8.00 -26.52 10.87
CA HIS A 403 -8.27 -25.98 12.21
C HIS A 403 -6.98 -25.90 13.04
N PRO A 404 -6.89 -24.98 14.03
CA PRO A 404 -5.78 -24.97 14.99
C PRO A 404 -5.77 -26.25 15.85
N PRO A 405 -4.60 -26.79 16.26
CA PRO A 405 -3.26 -26.25 16.04
C PRO A 405 -2.65 -26.59 14.67
N ASP A 406 -3.36 -27.29 13.80
CA ASP A 406 -2.81 -27.79 12.53
C ASP A 406 -2.42 -26.68 11.56
N VAL A 407 -3.04 -25.50 11.65
CA VAL A 407 -2.72 -24.34 10.82
C VAL A 407 -1.27 -23.91 11.00
N GLU A 408 -0.88 -23.63 12.25
CA GLU A 408 0.46 -23.19 12.61
C GLU A 408 1.49 -24.31 12.36
N ALA A 409 1.13 -25.56 12.66
CA ALA A 409 1.98 -26.74 12.44
C ALA A 409 2.24 -26.96 10.93
N LEU A 410 1.23 -26.82 10.08
CA LEU A 410 1.38 -26.95 8.63
C LEU A 410 2.25 -25.82 8.07
N ILE A 411 2.07 -24.58 8.51
CA ILE A 411 2.91 -23.45 8.06
C ILE A 411 4.36 -23.68 8.49
N ALA A 412 4.60 -24.12 9.73
CA ALA A 412 5.94 -24.40 10.24
C ALA A 412 6.61 -25.61 9.55
N ARG A 413 5.85 -26.50 8.91
CA ARG A 413 6.38 -27.64 8.15
C ARG A 413 6.90 -27.22 6.76
N PHE A 414 6.27 -26.24 6.11
CA PHE A 414 6.64 -25.82 4.76
C PHE A 414 7.52 -24.57 4.82
N LEU A 415 8.82 -24.77 4.77
CA LEU A 415 9.82 -23.73 4.92
C LEU A 415 10.59 -23.47 3.62
N SER A 416 11.08 -22.25 3.47
CA SER A 416 12.01 -21.85 2.42
C SER A 416 13.30 -21.31 3.04
N PRO A 417 14.49 -21.66 2.51
CA PRO A 417 15.76 -21.15 3.04
C PRO A 417 15.91 -19.65 2.77
N VAL A 418 16.37 -18.91 3.78
CA VAL A 418 16.77 -17.50 3.63
C VAL A 418 18.15 -17.46 3.02
N ARG A 419 18.29 -16.78 1.88
CA ARG A 419 19.55 -16.60 1.16
C ARG A 419 19.88 -15.11 1.10
N PRO A 420 20.57 -14.54 2.10
CA PRO A 420 20.77 -13.09 2.23
C PRO A 420 21.56 -12.48 1.05
N ASP A 421 22.48 -13.25 0.45
CA ASP A 421 23.41 -12.74 -0.58
C ASP A 421 22.93 -12.98 -2.02
N ARG A 422 21.70 -13.44 -2.22
CA ARG A 422 21.18 -13.70 -3.57
C ARG A 422 20.82 -12.41 -4.29
N LYS A 423 21.81 -11.78 -4.92
CA LYS A 423 21.59 -10.69 -5.88
C LYS A 423 20.95 -11.29 -7.15
N ARG A 424 19.70 -10.96 -7.45
CA ARG A 424 19.12 -11.15 -8.78
C ARG A 424 19.42 -9.90 -9.60
N ASN A 425 20.26 -10.01 -10.62
CA ASN A 425 20.33 -9.00 -11.65
C ASN A 425 18.92 -8.83 -12.24
N ARG A 426 18.37 -7.62 -12.20
CA ARG A 426 17.15 -7.32 -12.97
C ARG A 426 17.49 -7.57 -14.44
N ILE A 427 16.94 -8.61 -15.01
CA ILE A 427 16.81 -8.70 -16.46
C ILE A 427 15.77 -7.62 -16.77
N LEU A 428 16.22 -6.50 -17.32
CA LEU A 428 15.33 -5.53 -17.97
C LEU A 428 14.77 -6.26 -19.19
N SER A 429 13.68 -7.01 -18.98
CA SER A 429 12.92 -7.49 -20.13
C SER A 429 12.43 -6.26 -20.83
N SER A 430 12.89 -6.06 -22.09
CA SER A 430 12.25 -5.18 -23.05
C SER A 430 10.74 -5.33 -22.87
N LYS A 431 9.99 -4.21 -22.82
CA LYS A 431 8.53 -4.14 -22.63
C LYS A 431 7.84 -5.26 -23.39
N GLY A 432 7.68 -6.41 -22.73
CA GLY A 432 7.02 -7.58 -23.29
C GLY A 432 5.53 -7.32 -23.37
N VAL A 433 4.88 -8.04 -24.26
CA VAL A 433 3.43 -8.06 -24.42
C VAL A 433 2.76 -8.04 -23.06
N VAL A 434 1.87 -7.07 -22.82
CA VAL A 434 1.04 -7.01 -21.61
C VAL A 434 0.21 -8.31 -21.59
N SER A 435 0.61 -9.26 -20.74
CA SER A 435 -0.18 -10.46 -20.49
C SER A 435 -0.88 -10.28 -19.15
N PHE A 436 -2.18 -10.12 -19.18
CA PHE A 436 -3.02 -10.25 -18.01
C PHE A 436 -3.77 -11.57 -18.06
N LEU A 437 -3.79 -12.26 -16.93
CA LEU A 437 -4.54 -13.50 -16.79
C LEU A 437 -6.00 -13.15 -16.50
N TYR A 438 -6.76 -12.96 -17.59
CA TYR A 438 -8.20 -12.76 -17.50
C TYR A 438 -8.88 -14.11 -17.70
N ARG A 439 -9.50 -14.62 -16.65
CA ARG A 439 -10.23 -15.88 -16.69
C ARG A 439 -11.72 -15.63 -16.41
N ILE A 440 -12.45 -15.28 -17.45
CA ILE A 440 -13.90 -15.44 -17.41
C ILE A 440 -14.20 -16.93 -17.56
N ALA A 441 -15.25 -17.38 -16.88
CA ALA A 441 -15.75 -18.76 -16.89
C ALA A 441 -15.80 -19.39 -18.25
#